data_c4e1bcd826b865dfaeeadedfc55bd674
#
_entry.id   c4e1bcd826b865dfaeeadedfc55bd674
#
_cell.length_a   1.000
_cell.length_b   1.000
_cell.length_c   1.000
_cell.angle_alpha   90.00
_cell.angle_beta   90.00
_cell.angle_gamma   90.00
#
_symmetry.space_group_name_H-M   'P 1'
#
loop_
_entity.id
_entity.type
_entity.pdbx_description
1 polymer ?
#
loop_
_entity_poly.entity_id
_entity_poly.type
_entity_poly.pdbx_seq_one_letter_code
_entity_poly.pdbx_strand_id
1 'polypeptide(L)'
;VFALQETKLQAGQATLDLPQYLEFWSYAERKGYSGTAVFTKRAPLQVLHGLGSEYLDTEGRIVALEFPEFWFVDVYTPNAQNELARIGHRMEWDDAFRDFCKGLEEGVLPGDVPVERADADGLVVLAPEAPKDTPRHPLGAGHMPKEVLPCTEAGETSSPKPVVMCGDFNVAHNEIDLKNPGPNRGNAGFSDEERGKFSTLLAAGFTDTFRALHP
;
A
#
# COMPACT_ATOMS: atom_id res chain seq x y z
N VAL A 1 2.76 0.45 -13.93
CA VAL A 1 2.03 0.64 -12.68
C VAL A 1 1.94 2.11 -12.37
N PHE A 2 0.85 2.56 -11.79
CA PHE A 2 0.59 3.94 -11.39
C PHE A 2 -0.25 3.90 -10.11
N ALA A 3 0.10 4.71 -9.13
CA ALA A 3 -0.49 4.69 -7.80
C ALA A 3 -0.99 6.05 -7.37
N LEU A 4 -2.06 6.08 -6.60
CA LEU A 4 -2.70 7.27 -6.04
C LEU A 4 -2.90 7.12 -4.54
N GLN A 5 -2.61 8.17 -3.83
CA GLN A 5 -2.89 8.32 -2.42
C GLN A 5 -3.95 9.40 -2.21
N GLU A 6 -4.59 9.37 -1.04
CA GLU A 6 -5.59 10.36 -0.64
C GLU A 6 -6.77 10.45 -1.62
N THR A 7 -7.25 9.29 -2.09
CA THR A 7 -8.35 9.22 -3.05
C THR A 7 -9.65 9.78 -2.50
N LYS A 8 -9.88 9.67 -1.18
CA LYS A 8 -11.08 10.16 -0.46
C LYS A 8 -12.40 9.61 -1.00
N LEU A 9 -12.34 8.52 -1.73
CA LEU A 9 -13.48 7.88 -2.36
C LEU A 9 -13.99 6.68 -1.56
N GLN A 10 -15.20 6.28 -1.87
CA GLN A 10 -15.80 5.02 -1.48
C GLN A 10 -16.13 4.21 -2.72
N ALA A 11 -16.31 2.90 -2.58
CA ALA A 11 -16.67 2.02 -3.68
C ALA A 11 -17.88 2.57 -4.47
N GLY A 12 -17.74 2.63 -5.80
CA GLY A 12 -18.80 3.10 -6.70
C GLY A 12 -18.97 4.62 -6.80
N GLN A 13 -18.17 5.44 -6.11
CA GLN A 13 -18.26 6.91 -6.23
C GLN A 13 -17.55 7.47 -7.45
N ALA A 14 -16.56 6.75 -7.99
CA ALA A 14 -15.89 7.14 -9.22
C ALA A 14 -15.84 5.95 -10.17
N THR A 15 -15.94 6.24 -11.46
CA THR A 15 -15.68 5.30 -12.54
C THR A 15 -14.64 5.95 -13.45
N LEU A 16 -13.50 5.30 -13.61
CA LEU A 16 -12.46 5.76 -14.52
C LEU A 16 -12.56 4.98 -15.83
N ASP A 17 -12.56 5.72 -16.95
CA ASP A 17 -12.53 5.09 -18.28
C ASP A 17 -11.08 4.78 -18.68
N LEU A 18 -10.53 3.76 -18.07
CA LEU A 18 -9.16 3.28 -18.28
C LEU A 18 -9.18 1.80 -18.71
N PRO A 19 -9.76 1.45 -19.89
CA PRO A 19 -10.06 0.07 -20.25
C PRO A 19 -8.83 -0.84 -20.41
N GLN A 20 -7.63 -0.27 -20.41
CA GLN A 20 -6.37 -1.01 -20.51
C GLN A 20 -5.67 -1.20 -19.14
N TYR A 21 -6.29 -0.77 -18.04
CA TYR A 21 -5.76 -0.91 -16.68
C TYR A 21 -6.68 -1.77 -15.83
N LEU A 22 -6.06 -2.60 -15.01
CA LEU A 22 -6.67 -3.20 -13.83
C LEU A 22 -6.58 -2.19 -12.70
N GLU A 23 -7.62 -2.08 -11.88
CA GLU A 23 -7.75 -1.10 -10.81
C GLU A 23 -7.92 -1.81 -9.47
N PHE A 24 -7.12 -1.43 -8.50
CA PHE A 24 -7.16 -1.97 -7.14
C PHE A 24 -7.29 -0.82 -6.15
N TRP A 25 -8.34 -0.83 -5.35
CA TRP A 25 -8.69 0.26 -4.46
C TRP A 25 -8.73 -0.20 -3.01
N SER A 26 -8.13 0.58 -2.12
CA SER A 26 -8.29 0.42 -0.67
C SER A 26 -8.99 1.65 -0.12
N TYR A 27 -10.14 1.44 0.53
CA TYR A 27 -11.02 2.52 0.99
C TYR A 27 -10.92 2.66 2.51
N ALA A 28 -10.98 3.90 3.00
CA ALA A 28 -11.18 4.12 4.42
C ALA A 28 -12.62 3.80 4.84
N GLU A 29 -12.83 3.31 6.05
CA GLU A 29 -14.16 3.17 6.65
C GLU A 29 -14.86 4.53 6.76
N ARG A 30 -14.09 5.56 7.11
CA ARG A 30 -14.57 6.93 7.16
C ARG A 30 -14.72 7.52 5.76
N LYS A 31 -15.93 7.90 5.39
CA LYS A 31 -16.23 8.54 4.10
C LYS A 31 -15.47 9.85 3.90
N GLY A 32 -14.98 10.07 2.69
CA GLY A 32 -14.27 11.29 2.31
C GLY A 32 -12.89 11.46 2.96
N TYR A 33 -12.26 10.37 3.35
CA TYR A 33 -11.00 10.37 4.07
C TYR A 33 -10.03 9.33 3.50
N SER A 34 -8.72 9.62 3.50
CA SER A 34 -7.65 8.69 3.13
C SER A 34 -7.91 7.92 1.83
N GLY A 35 -7.58 6.64 1.77
CA GLY A 35 -7.75 5.76 0.63
C GLY A 35 -6.58 5.79 -0.36
N THR A 36 -6.28 4.63 -0.94
CA THR A 36 -5.24 4.43 -1.96
C THR A 36 -5.80 3.70 -3.16
N ALA A 37 -5.15 3.81 -4.31
CA ALA A 37 -5.51 3.07 -5.51
C ALA A 37 -4.30 2.79 -6.38
N VAL A 38 -4.24 1.60 -6.96
CA VAL A 38 -3.19 1.21 -7.91
C VAL A 38 -3.80 0.77 -9.23
N PHE A 39 -3.20 1.24 -10.31
CA PHE A 39 -3.58 0.93 -11.69
C PHE A 39 -2.41 0.25 -12.40
N THR A 40 -2.66 -0.89 -13.00
CA THR A 40 -1.63 -1.64 -13.71
C THR A 40 -2.14 -2.22 -15.03
N LYS A 41 -1.26 -2.27 -16.03
CA LYS A 41 -1.55 -2.98 -17.30
C LYS A 41 -1.20 -4.46 -17.23
N ARG A 42 -0.36 -4.85 -16.27
CA ARG A 42 0.04 -6.24 -16.06
C ARG A 42 -0.76 -6.81 -14.89
N ALA A 43 -1.37 -7.97 -15.09
CA ALA A 43 -2.07 -8.65 -14.02
C ALA A 43 -1.08 -9.06 -12.91
N PRO A 44 -1.34 -8.72 -11.64
CA PRO A 44 -0.58 -9.23 -10.52
C PRO A 44 -0.94 -10.70 -10.24
N LEU A 45 -0.08 -11.43 -9.56
CA LEU A 45 -0.36 -12.79 -9.06
C LEU A 45 -1.38 -12.76 -7.92
N GLN A 46 -1.24 -11.76 -7.06
CA GLN A 46 -2.20 -11.45 -5.99
C GLN A 46 -2.10 -9.99 -5.56
N VAL A 47 -3.11 -9.52 -4.87
CA VAL A 47 -3.21 -8.17 -4.31
C VAL A 47 -3.59 -8.24 -2.84
N LEU A 48 -2.85 -7.53 -2.00
CA LEU A 48 -3.12 -7.41 -0.58
C LEU A 48 -3.62 -6.00 -0.25
N HIS A 49 -4.60 -5.90 0.64
CA HIS A 49 -5.16 -4.63 1.10
C HIS A 49 -4.93 -4.47 2.60
N GLY A 50 -4.05 -3.54 2.99
CA GLY A 50 -3.69 -3.29 4.38
C GLY A 50 -2.45 -4.07 4.85
N LEU A 51 -2.22 -4.02 6.16
CA LEU A 51 -1.07 -4.61 6.86
C LEU A 51 -1.40 -5.94 7.57
N GLY A 52 -2.69 -6.33 7.61
CA GLY A 52 -3.18 -7.46 8.38
C GLY A 52 -3.52 -7.12 9.82
N SER A 53 -3.86 -5.87 10.09
CA SER A 53 -4.24 -5.39 11.42
C SER A 53 -5.56 -4.64 11.37
N GLU A 54 -6.61 -5.21 11.95
CA GLU A 54 -7.94 -4.58 12.02
C GLU A 54 -7.87 -3.12 12.52
N TYR A 55 -7.00 -2.86 13.49
CA TYR A 55 -6.82 -1.51 14.07
C TYR A 55 -6.09 -0.53 13.15
N LEU A 56 -5.08 -0.99 12.38
CA LEU A 56 -4.24 -0.13 11.54
C LEU A 56 -4.79 0.04 10.13
N ASP A 57 -5.69 -0.85 9.68
CA ASP A 57 -6.15 -0.91 8.29
C ASP A 57 -7.46 -0.17 8.01
N THR A 58 -8.05 0.47 9.03
CA THR A 58 -9.33 1.21 8.92
C THR A 58 -9.31 2.39 7.94
N GLU A 59 -8.13 2.83 7.51
CA GLU A 59 -7.97 4.04 6.71
C GLU A 59 -7.60 3.78 5.24
N GLY A 60 -7.52 2.50 4.79
CA GLY A 60 -7.27 2.13 3.39
C GLY A 60 -5.95 2.69 2.84
N ARG A 61 -4.83 2.42 3.53
CA ARG A 61 -3.54 3.06 3.29
C ARG A 61 -2.54 2.25 2.50
N ILE A 62 -2.85 0.98 2.25
CA ILE A 62 -1.96 0.05 1.56
C ILE A 62 -2.71 -0.69 0.45
N VAL A 63 -2.08 -0.76 -0.72
CA VAL A 63 -2.36 -1.73 -1.78
C VAL A 63 -1.03 -2.32 -2.21
N ALA A 64 -0.85 -3.62 -2.04
CA ALA A 64 0.37 -4.32 -2.44
C ALA A 64 0.06 -5.34 -3.55
N LEU A 65 0.77 -5.25 -4.67
CA LEU A 65 0.64 -6.11 -5.83
C LEU A 65 1.84 -7.03 -5.95
N GLU A 66 1.60 -8.34 -5.98
CA GLU A 66 2.64 -9.31 -6.30
C GLU A 66 2.81 -9.47 -7.81
N PHE A 67 4.02 -9.27 -8.30
CA PHE A 67 4.42 -9.66 -9.64
C PHE A 67 5.40 -10.85 -9.57
N PRO A 68 5.62 -11.59 -10.65
CA PRO A 68 6.60 -12.68 -10.64
C PRO A 68 7.99 -12.29 -10.15
N GLU A 69 8.41 -11.04 -10.40
CA GLU A 69 9.76 -10.57 -10.14
C GLU A 69 9.90 -9.75 -8.86
N PHE A 70 8.82 -9.11 -8.38
CA PHE A 70 8.85 -8.17 -7.24
C PHE A 70 7.45 -7.91 -6.66
N TRP A 71 7.44 -7.36 -5.45
CA TRP A 71 6.26 -6.72 -4.88
C TRP A 71 6.25 -5.23 -5.19
N PHE A 72 5.10 -4.70 -5.58
CA PHE A 72 4.83 -3.27 -5.67
C PHE A 72 3.90 -2.87 -4.55
N VAL A 73 4.31 -1.93 -3.70
CA VAL A 73 3.53 -1.47 -2.54
C VAL A 73 3.24 0.01 -2.68
N ASP A 74 1.95 0.36 -2.84
CA ASP A 74 1.46 1.72 -2.70
C ASP A 74 1.16 2.01 -1.23
N VAL A 75 1.72 3.11 -0.72
CA VAL A 75 1.62 3.49 0.69
C VAL A 75 1.17 4.93 0.87
N TYR A 76 0.20 5.13 1.75
CA TYR A 76 -0.20 6.44 2.26
C TYR A 76 -0.08 6.45 3.77
N THR A 77 1.10 6.79 4.27
CA THR A 77 1.43 6.76 5.70
C THR A 77 0.54 7.73 6.50
N PRO A 78 0.03 7.37 7.68
CA PRO A 78 -0.77 8.27 8.51
C PRO A 78 -0.01 9.55 8.86
N ASN A 79 -0.67 10.69 8.80
CA ASN A 79 -0.13 11.96 9.28
C ASN A 79 -0.23 12.01 10.82
N ALA A 80 0.81 12.50 11.50
CA ALA A 80 0.83 12.64 12.96
C ALA A 80 -0.11 13.75 13.49
N GLN A 81 -0.65 14.60 12.61
CA GLN A 81 -1.54 15.73 12.87
C GLN A 81 -0.87 16.86 13.67
N ASN A 82 -1.62 17.97 13.82
CA ASN A 82 -1.15 19.12 14.59
C ASN A 82 -0.77 18.70 16.00
N GLU A 83 0.30 19.30 16.52
CA GLU A 83 0.82 19.02 17.87
C GLU A 83 1.16 17.54 18.11
N LEU A 84 1.39 16.77 17.01
CA LEU A 84 1.69 15.35 17.04
C LEU A 84 0.60 14.51 17.74
N ALA A 85 -0.66 14.93 17.66
CA ALA A 85 -1.79 14.30 18.38
C ALA A 85 -1.95 12.80 18.07
N ARG A 86 -1.47 12.33 16.90
CA ARG A 86 -1.52 10.91 16.49
C ARG A 86 -0.15 10.25 16.44
N ILE A 87 0.87 10.82 17.07
CA ILE A 87 2.24 10.28 16.94
C ILE A 87 2.36 8.83 17.41
N GLY A 88 1.68 8.43 18.47
CA GLY A 88 1.66 7.06 18.96
C GLY A 88 1.15 6.07 17.89
N HIS A 89 -0.01 6.36 17.32
CA HIS A 89 -0.57 5.56 16.20
C HIS A 89 0.37 5.53 14.99
N ARG A 90 0.97 6.66 14.64
CA ARG A 90 1.95 6.75 13.57
C ARG A 90 3.17 5.86 13.79
N MET A 91 3.69 5.82 15.02
CA MET A 91 4.86 4.99 15.36
C MET A 91 4.56 3.49 15.27
N GLU A 92 3.40 3.07 15.76
CA GLU A 92 2.93 1.68 15.62
C GLU A 92 2.73 1.29 14.16
N TRP A 93 2.12 2.19 13.38
CA TRP A 93 1.86 1.96 11.97
C TRP A 93 3.16 1.84 11.17
N ASP A 94 4.14 2.71 11.42
CA ASP A 94 5.44 2.67 10.74
C ASP A 94 6.22 1.37 11.04
N ASP A 95 6.15 0.85 12.27
CA ASP A 95 6.74 -0.44 12.61
C ASP A 95 6.04 -1.59 11.89
N ALA A 96 4.71 -1.61 11.91
CA ALA A 96 3.92 -2.63 11.22
C ALA A 96 4.16 -2.60 9.70
N PHE A 97 4.26 -1.42 9.10
CA PHE A 97 4.57 -1.26 7.67
C PHE A 97 5.97 -1.80 7.32
N ARG A 98 6.98 -1.48 8.12
CA ARG A 98 8.33 -2.04 7.94
C ARG A 98 8.30 -3.56 8.00
N ASP A 99 7.66 -4.12 9.02
CA ASP A 99 7.61 -5.57 9.24
C ASP A 99 6.79 -6.28 8.15
N PHE A 100 5.71 -5.64 7.67
CA PHE A 100 4.95 -6.08 6.51
C PHE A 100 5.84 -6.15 5.26
N CYS A 101 6.55 -5.08 4.92
CA CYS A 101 7.43 -5.05 3.74
C CYS A 101 8.57 -6.08 3.86
N LYS A 102 9.12 -6.29 5.06
CA LYS A 102 10.13 -7.35 5.28
C LYS A 102 9.53 -8.74 5.13
N GLY A 103 8.33 -8.97 5.63
CA GLY A 103 7.61 -10.22 5.41
C GLY A 103 7.42 -10.52 3.93
N LEU A 104 6.97 -9.54 3.14
CA LEU A 104 6.83 -9.70 1.68
C LEU A 104 8.17 -10.05 1.01
N GLU A 105 9.26 -9.38 1.40
CA GLU A 105 10.60 -9.64 0.87
C GLU A 105 11.05 -11.08 1.16
N GLU A 106 10.72 -11.60 2.33
CA GLU A 106 11.05 -12.95 2.79
C GLU A 106 10.05 -14.03 2.31
N GLY A 107 8.99 -13.64 1.63
CA GLY A 107 7.92 -14.53 1.17
C GLY A 107 6.94 -14.93 2.27
N VAL A 108 6.89 -14.19 3.37
CA VAL A 108 5.95 -14.40 4.48
C VAL A 108 4.77 -13.45 4.30
N LEU A 109 3.59 -14.01 4.07
CA LEU A 109 2.37 -13.20 3.92
C LEU A 109 1.69 -13.04 5.29
N PRO A 110 1.18 -11.83 5.61
CA PRO A 110 0.40 -11.64 6.82
C PRO A 110 -0.90 -12.45 6.78
N GLY A 111 -1.27 -13.06 7.92
CA GLY A 111 -2.35 -14.05 7.99
C GLY A 111 -3.75 -13.51 7.77
N ASP A 112 -4.01 -12.25 8.08
CA ASP A 112 -5.36 -11.65 8.12
C ASP A 112 -5.57 -10.52 7.09
N VAL A 113 -4.70 -10.43 6.07
CA VAL A 113 -4.85 -9.44 5.00
C VAL A 113 -5.87 -9.92 3.97
N PRO A 114 -6.84 -9.08 3.57
CA PRO A 114 -7.69 -9.37 2.41
C PRO A 114 -6.85 -9.57 1.15
N VAL A 115 -7.03 -10.71 0.48
CA VAL A 115 -6.27 -11.08 -0.71
C VAL A 115 -7.21 -11.18 -1.90
N GLU A 116 -6.87 -10.49 -2.99
CA GLU A 116 -7.49 -10.70 -4.29
C GLU A 116 -6.53 -11.52 -5.18
N ARG A 117 -7.03 -12.56 -5.82
CA ARG A 117 -6.24 -13.39 -6.75
C ARG A 117 -6.91 -13.43 -8.11
N ALA A 118 -6.10 -13.39 -9.16
CA ALA A 118 -6.58 -13.60 -10.52
C ALA A 118 -6.72 -15.12 -10.75
N ASP A 119 -7.91 -15.54 -11.18
CA ASP A 119 -8.15 -16.87 -11.74
C ASP A 119 -8.27 -16.82 -13.27
N ALA A 120 -8.52 -17.97 -13.91
CA ALA A 120 -8.67 -18.07 -15.36
C ALA A 120 -9.84 -17.25 -15.92
N ASP A 121 -10.82 -16.88 -15.09
CA ASP A 121 -12.06 -16.21 -15.46
C ASP A 121 -12.15 -14.78 -14.91
N GLY A 122 -11.18 -14.32 -14.12
CA GLY A 122 -11.15 -12.98 -13.51
C GLY A 122 -10.57 -12.92 -12.10
N LEU A 123 -10.62 -11.76 -11.48
CA LEU A 123 -10.14 -11.54 -10.12
C LEU A 123 -11.17 -12.08 -9.11
N VAL A 124 -10.76 -13.00 -8.27
CA VAL A 124 -11.58 -13.52 -7.18
C VAL A 124 -11.07 -12.98 -5.86
N VAL A 125 -11.95 -12.36 -5.08
CA VAL A 125 -11.66 -12.01 -3.68
C VAL A 125 -11.70 -13.28 -2.85
N LEU A 126 -10.54 -13.74 -2.40
CA LEU A 126 -10.43 -14.80 -1.41
C LEU A 126 -10.15 -14.14 -0.06
N ALA A 127 -11.20 -13.59 0.56
CA ALA A 127 -11.12 -13.20 1.95
C ALA A 127 -11.41 -14.40 2.85
N PRO A 128 -10.77 -14.53 4.04
CA PRO A 128 -11.42 -15.24 5.13
C PRO A 128 -12.70 -14.45 5.41
N GLU A 129 -13.86 -15.04 5.10
CA GLU A 129 -15.24 -14.52 5.22
C GLU A 129 -15.33 -12.97 5.32
N ALA A 130 -15.14 -12.27 4.18
CA ALA A 130 -15.45 -10.85 4.12
C ALA A 130 -16.91 -10.63 4.58
N PRO A 131 -17.21 -9.55 5.32
CA PRO A 131 -18.58 -9.21 5.70
C PRO A 131 -19.46 -9.28 4.46
N LYS A 132 -20.65 -9.88 4.58
CA LYS A 132 -21.57 -10.22 3.46
C LYS A 132 -22.01 -9.00 2.64
N ASP A 133 -21.65 -7.78 3.05
CA ASP A 133 -21.99 -6.51 2.43
C ASP A 133 -20.79 -5.79 1.78
N THR A 134 -19.63 -6.45 1.64
CA THR A 134 -18.51 -5.85 0.89
C THR A 134 -18.91 -5.79 -0.60
N PRO A 135 -19.03 -4.60 -1.22
CA PRO A 135 -19.39 -4.50 -2.62
C PRO A 135 -18.34 -5.24 -3.46
N ARG A 136 -18.73 -6.33 -4.11
CA ARG A 136 -17.91 -6.96 -5.13
C ARG A 136 -17.88 -5.99 -6.30
N HIS A 137 -16.76 -5.35 -6.56
CA HIS A 137 -16.55 -4.65 -7.81
C HIS A 137 -16.55 -5.70 -8.92
N PRO A 138 -17.50 -5.65 -9.88
CA PRO A 138 -17.27 -6.31 -11.13
C PRO A 138 -16.02 -5.63 -11.72
N LEU A 139 -15.00 -6.39 -12.06
CA LEU A 139 -13.97 -5.91 -12.97
C LEU A 139 -14.72 -5.20 -14.10
N GLY A 140 -14.48 -3.91 -14.26
CA GLY A 140 -15.08 -3.17 -15.35
C GLY A 140 -14.88 -4.00 -16.60
N ALA A 141 -15.89 -4.15 -17.46
CA ALA A 141 -15.89 -4.99 -18.65
C ALA A 141 -14.82 -4.59 -19.69
N GLY A 142 -13.67 -4.15 -19.23
CA GLY A 142 -12.47 -3.78 -19.96
C GLY A 142 -11.59 -5.01 -20.14
N HIS A 143 -11.36 -5.35 -21.35
CA HIS A 143 -10.46 -6.37 -21.89
C HIS A 143 -9.37 -6.84 -20.92
N MET A 144 -9.50 -8.06 -20.42
CA MET A 144 -8.40 -8.80 -19.79
C MET A 144 -7.23 -8.87 -20.79
N PRO A 145 -5.98 -8.59 -20.37
CA PRO A 145 -4.82 -8.86 -21.21
C PRO A 145 -4.80 -10.34 -21.58
N LYS A 146 -4.51 -10.67 -22.84
CA LYS A 146 -4.59 -12.03 -23.39
C LYS A 146 -3.63 -13.07 -22.79
N GLU A 147 -2.76 -12.68 -21.86
CA GLU A 147 -1.84 -13.56 -21.15
C GLU A 147 -1.99 -13.36 -19.64
N VAL A 148 -2.92 -14.07 -19.05
CA VAL A 148 -2.94 -14.31 -17.60
C VAL A 148 -2.02 -15.50 -17.36
N LEU A 149 -0.91 -15.28 -16.68
CA LEU A 149 -0.07 -16.38 -16.22
C LEU A 149 -0.89 -17.23 -15.21
N PRO A 150 -0.79 -18.57 -15.24
CA PRO A 150 -1.53 -19.40 -14.33
C PRO A 150 -1.20 -19.06 -12.88
N CYS A 151 -2.24 -18.95 -12.07
CA CYS A 151 -2.14 -18.72 -10.63
C CYS A 151 -1.51 -19.94 -9.95
N THR A 152 -0.57 -19.73 -9.04
CA THR A 152 -0.10 -20.79 -8.12
C THR A 152 -1.21 -21.17 -7.15
N GLU A 153 -1.30 -22.45 -6.77
CA GLU A 153 -2.37 -22.98 -5.90
C GLU A 153 -2.38 -22.30 -4.53
N ALA A 154 -3.58 -22.16 -3.93
CA ALA A 154 -3.77 -21.57 -2.62
C ALA A 154 -2.97 -22.34 -1.54
N GLY A 155 -2.06 -21.65 -0.85
CA GLY A 155 -1.26 -22.20 0.25
C GLY A 155 0.25 -22.19 0.01
N GLU A 156 0.72 -21.79 -1.18
CA GLU A 156 2.15 -21.59 -1.39
C GLU A 156 2.58 -20.25 -0.80
N THR A 157 3.57 -20.31 0.09
CA THR A 157 4.33 -19.13 0.51
C THR A 157 4.87 -18.44 -0.74
N SER A 158 4.68 -17.14 -0.84
CA SER A 158 5.33 -16.37 -1.90
C SER A 158 6.84 -16.64 -1.85
N SER A 159 7.49 -16.81 -3.00
CA SER A 159 8.95 -16.88 -3.01
C SER A 159 9.53 -15.52 -2.59
N PRO A 160 10.67 -15.47 -1.88
CA PRO A 160 11.35 -14.23 -1.56
C PRO A 160 11.54 -13.36 -2.80
N LYS A 161 11.14 -12.08 -2.73
CA LYS A 161 11.17 -11.12 -3.84
C LYS A 161 11.50 -9.72 -3.34
N PRO A 162 12.22 -8.93 -4.14
CA PRO A 162 12.42 -7.52 -3.79
C PRO A 162 11.08 -6.78 -3.69
N VAL A 163 11.04 -5.81 -2.78
CA VAL A 163 9.89 -4.92 -2.57
C VAL A 163 10.21 -3.54 -3.10
N VAL A 164 9.36 -3.03 -3.99
CA VAL A 164 9.37 -1.66 -4.48
C VAL A 164 8.19 -0.93 -3.86
N MET A 165 8.45 0.04 -3.00
CA MET A 165 7.41 0.86 -2.38
C MET A 165 7.42 2.27 -2.93
N CYS A 166 6.25 2.85 -3.12
CA CYS A 166 6.07 4.26 -3.49
C CYS A 166 4.81 4.81 -2.84
N GLY A 167 4.73 6.12 -2.75
CA GLY A 167 3.55 6.80 -2.21
C GLY A 167 3.90 8.00 -1.37
N ASP A 168 3.00 8.37 -0.47
CA ASP A 168 3.19 9.48 0.47
C ASP A 168 3.58 8.93 1.85
N PHE A 169 4.85 9.07 2.19
CA PHE A 169 5.40 8.65 3.49
C PHE A 169 5.10 9.65 4.62
N ASN A 170 4.48 10.78 4.32
CA ASN A 170 4.18 11.84 5.29
C ASN A 170 5.37 12.20 6.19
N VAL A 171 6.58 12.21 5.62
CA VAL A 171 7.81 12.60 6.32
C VAL A 171 8.84 13.18 5.35
N ALA A 172 9.45 14.29 5.73
CA ALA A 172 10.72 14.74 5.17
C ALA A 172 11.84 14.13 6.03
N HIS A 173 12.67 13.25 5.45
CA HIS A 173 13.69 12.53 6.21
C HIS A 173 14.82 13.45 6.68
N ASN A 174 15.37 14.24 5.77
CA ASN A 174 16.48 15.13 6.01
C ASN A 174 16.09 16.61 5.81
N GLU A 175 16.90 17.55 6.30
CA GLU A 175 16.64 18.98 6.12
C GLU A 175 16.58 19.39 4.65
N ILE A 176 17.33 18.71 3.78
CA ILE A 176 17.31 18.94 2.33
C ILE A 176 15.98 18.58 1.67
N ASP A 177 15.17 17.74 2.32
CA ASP A 177 13.87 17.29 1.80
C ASP A 177 12.76 18.33 2.03
N LEU A 178 13.07 19.43 2.75
CA LEU A 178 12.08 20.42 3.13
C LEU A 178 12.59 21.84 2.85
N LYS A 179 11.74 22.68 2.24
CA LYS A 179 12.12 24.07 1.90
C LYS A 179 12.52 24.92 3.12
N ASN A 180 11.84 24.75 4.25
CA ASN A 180 12.04 25.53 5.47
C ASN A 180 12.18 24.59 6.68
N PRO A 181 13.29 23.86 6.87
CA PRO A 181 13.43 22.85 7.90
C PRO A 181 13.37 23.43 9.32
N GLY A 182 14.00 24.57 9.59
CA GLY A 182 14.09 25.16 10.91
C GLY A 182 12.72 25.37 11.58
N PRO A 183 11.79 26.15 10.98
CA PRO A 183 10.45 26.38 11.54
C PRO A 183 9.56 25.12 11.63
N ASN A 184 9.88 24.08 10.86
CA ASN A 184 9.08 22.85 10.81
C ASN A 184 9.59 21.75 11.73
N ARG A 185 10.74 21.93 12.38
CA ARG A 185 11.29 20.94 13.30
C ARG A 185 10.30 20.67 14.44
N GLY A 186 9.97 19.38 14.66
CA GLY A 186 9.00 18.95 15.65
C GLY A 186 7.52 19.06 15.23
N ASN A 187 7.24 19.54 14.01
CA ASN A 187 5.89 19.50 13.44
C ASN A 187 5.65 18.13 12.76
N ALA A 188 4.37 17.81 12.55
CA ALA A 188 3.97 16.63 11.77
C ALA A 188 4.64 16.63 10.38
N GLY A 189 5.18 15.50 9.98
CA GLY A 189 5.98 15.33 8.76
C GLY A 189 7.45 15.71 8.92
N PHE A 190 7.87 16.29 10.06
CA PHE A 190 9.27 16.61 10.34
C PHE A 190 9.62 16.54 11.84
N SER A 191 8.98 15.65 12.57
CA SER A 191 9.35 15.31 13.94
C SER A 191 10.53 14.35 13.95
N ASP A 192 11.26 14.31 15.07
CA ASP A 192 12.40 13.40 15.23
C ASP A 192 11.93 11.93 15.26
N GLU A 193 10.72 11.67 15.77
CA GLU A 193 10.09 10.37 15.83
C GLU A 193 9.79 9.83 14.41
N GLU A 194 9.11 10.62 13.56
CA GLU A 194 8.79 10.22 12.18
C GLU A 194 10.05 10.00 11.34
N ARG A 195 11.00 10.90 11.43
CA ARG A 195 12.32 10.79 10.77
C ARG A 195 13.10 9.57 11.25
N GLY A 196 13.03 9.28 12.55
CA GLY A 196 13.64 8.09 13.16
C GLY A 196 13.04 6.80 12.61
N LYS A 197 11.71 6.74 12.42
CA LYS A 197 11.04 5.59 11.82
C LYS A 197 11.42 5.39 10.36
N PHE A 198 11.52 6.46 9.57
CA PHE A 198 11.99 6.37 8.20
C PHE A 198 13.45 5.88 8.14
N SER A 199 14.31 6.36 9.05
CA SER A 199 15.68 5.84 9.20
C SER A 199 15.69 4.34 9.55
N THR A 200 14.77 3.89 10.40
CA THR A 200 14.63 2.47 10.75
C THR A 200 14.17 1.63 9.56
N LEU A 201 13.26 2.14 8.72
CA LEU A 201 12.84 1.51 7.47
C LEU A 201 14.05 1.31 6.53
N LEU A 202 14.87 2.35 6.34
CA LEU A 202 16.08 2.25 5.52
C LEU A 202 17.10 1.27 6.14
N ALA A 203 17.28 1.28 7.46
CA ALA A 203 18.18 0.36 8.15
C ALA A 203 17.74 -1.12 8.05
N ALA A 204 16.46 -1.39 7.76
CA ALA A 204 15.96 -2.72 7.49
C ALA A 204 16.37 -3.28 6.11
N GLY A 205 17.10 -2.50 5.30
CA GLY A 205 17.66 -2.90 4.02
C GLY A 205 17.04 -2.22 2.80
N PHE A 206 16.08 -1.31 3.01
CA PHE A 206 15.48 -0.54 1.92
C PHE A 206 16.36 0.66 1.54
N THR A 207 16.22 1.13 0.31
CA THR A 207 17.01 2.25 -0.22
C THR A 207 16.08 3.37 -0.68
N ASP A 208 16.29 4.58 -0.18
CA ASP A 208 15.74 5.78 -0.79
C ASP A 208 16.43 6.00 -2.14
N THR A 209 15.76 5.62 -3.22
CA THR A 209 16.32 5.65 -4.57
C THR A 209 16.56 7.08 -5.05
N PHE A 210 15.74 8.05 -4.61
CA PHE A 210 15.96 9.44 -4.97
C PHE A 210 17.24 9.98 -4.33
N ARG A 211 17.43 9.75 -3.02
CA ARG A 211 18.62 10.21 -2.30
C ARG A 211 19.89 9.43 -2.67
N ALA A 212 19.75 8.17 -3.06
CA ALA A 212 20.90 7.42 -3.60
C ALA A 212 21.44 8.00 -4.92
N LEU A 213 20.55 8.61 -5.74
CA LEU A 213 20.92 9.24 -7.02
C LEU A 213 21.20 10.75 -6.89
N HIS A 214 20.62 11.40 -5.87
CA HIS A 214 20.69 12.84 -5.63
C HIS A 214 20.97 13.10 -4.15
N PRO A 215 22.21 12.83 -3.69
CA PRO A 215 22.60 12.96 -2.28
C PRO A 215 22.56 14.41 -1.75
#